data_0b25bb068f55fed4767ce3fed99a280c
#
_entry.id   0b25bb068f55fed4767ce3fed99a280c
#
_cell.length_a   1.000
_cell.length_b   1.000
_cell.length_c   1.000
_cell.angle_alpha   90.00
_cell.angle_beta   90.00
_cell.angle_gamma   90.00
#
_symmetry.space_group_name_H-M   'P 1'
#
loop_
_entity.id
_entity.type
_entity.pdbx_description
1 polymer ?
#
loop_
_entity_poly.entity_id
_entity_poly.type
_entity_poly.pdbx_seq_one_letter_code
_entity_poly.pdbx_strand_id
1 'polypeptide(L)'
;MALYPTPHIHAAPEDFAKTVLMPGDPLRAKFIAETFLTDARLVNNVRGVQGYTGLYDGCRVSVMASGMGMPSMGIYSYELFNVFGVENILRIGSAGALQKDVQLRDIVFGMGACTNSAYGEQFGLRGNFAPVASYALLKEAVAQAEALGARYHVGNLLSSDTFYDDDPNANEQWMKLGVLAVEME
;
A
#
# COMPACT_ATOMS: atom_id res chain seq x y z
N MET A 1 1.64 -3.53 29.78
CA MET A 1 1.83 -2.11 29.46
C MET A 1 1.08 -1.84 28.17
N ALA A 2 0.34 -0.74 28.09
CA ALA A 2 -0.26 -0.34 26.82
C ALA A 2 0.87 -0.10 25.80
N LEU A 3 0.78 -0.71 24.60
CA LEU A 3 1.77 -0.56 23.55
C LEU A 3 1.56 0.73 22.71
N TYR A 4 0.57 1.54 23.07
CA TYR A 4 0.21 2.79 22.39
C TYR A 4 0.17 3.97 23.38
N PRO A 5 0.37 5.23 22.91
CA PRO A 5 0.74 5.57 21.53
C PRO A 5 2.14 5.05 21.18
N THR A 6 2.36 4.80 19.88
CA THR A 6 3.71 4.43 19.39
C THR A 6 4.50 5.70 19.03
N PRO A 7 5.80 5.60 18.73
CA PRO A 7 6.58 6.76 18.24
C PRO A 7 6.07 7.35 16.92
N HIS A 8 5.28 6.60 16.15
CA HIS A 8 4.85 6.99 14.80
C HIS A 8 3.34 7.19 14.67
N ILE A 9 2.54 6.61 15.58
CA ILE A 9 1.07 6.73 15.58
C ILE A 9 0.59 7.16 16.97
N HIS A 10 0.02 8.35 17.02
CA HIS A 10 -0.45 8.96 18.27
C HIS A 10 -1.96 8.82 18.42
N ALA A 11 -2.43 7.58 18.47
CA ALA A 11 -3.83 7.19 18.53
C ALA A 11 -4.04 6.06 19.53
N ALA A 12 -5.30 5.69 19.77
CA ALA A 12 -5.69 4.48 20.48
C ALA A 12 -6.18 3.41 19.47
N PRO A 13 -6.16 2.10 19.81
CA PRO A 13 -6.61 1.04 18.91
C PRO A 13 -8.02 1.25 18.37
N GLU A 14 -8.93 1.75 19.19
CA GLU A 14 -10.31 2.07 18.83
C GLU A 14 -10.44 3.21 17.83
N ASP A 15 -9.38 4.00 17.61
CA ASP A 15 -9.38 5.06 16.61
C ASP A 15 -9.32 4.52 15.19
N PHE A 16 -8.74 3.35 14.97
CA PHE A 16 -8.64 2.72 13.67
C PHE A 16 -9.79 1.75 13.37
N ALA A 17 -10.13 1.64 12.09
CA ALA A 17 -10.99 0.57 11.58
C ALA A 17 -10.17 -0.70 11.36
N LYS A 18 -10.87 -1.83 11.17
CA LYS A 18 -10.23 -3.12 10.84
C LYS A 18 -9.57 -3.13 9.45
N THR A 19 -10.01 -2.25 8.57
CA THR A 19 -9.47 -2.09 7.21
C THR A 19 -8.92 -0.69 7.04
N VAL A 20 -7.67 -0.61 6.55
CA VAL A 20 -6.95 0.65 6.29
C VAL A 20 -6.57 0.72 4.81
N LEU A 21 -6.96 1.81 4.16
CA LEU A 21 -6.44 2.18 2.84
C LEU A 21 -5.13 2.95 3.05
N MET A 22 -4.04 2.53 2.41
CA MET A 22 -2.72 3.11 2.62
C MET A 22 -2.13 3.70 1.34
N PRO A 23 -2.41 4.99 1.04
CA PRO A 23 -1.62 5.73 0.05
C PRO A 23 -0.23 6.09 0.63
N GLY A 24 0.77 6.31 -0.24
CA GLY A 24 2.08 6.81 0.20
C GLY A 24 2.01 8.26 0.68
N ASP A 25 1.28 9.11 -0.04
CA ASP A 25 1.19 10.54 0.15
C ASP A 25 0.17 10.93 1.23
N PRO A 26 0.56 11.71 2.27
CA PRO A 26 -0.35 12.20 3.29
C PRO A 26 -1.49 13.07 2.74
N LEU A 27 -1.23 13.87 1.71
CA LEU A 27 -2.27 14.69 1.08
C LEU A 27 -3.28 13.84 0.30
N ARG A 28 -2.85 12.70 -0.24
CA ARG A 28 -3.77 11.73 -0.84
C ARG A 28 -4.62 11.05 0.23
N ALA A 29 -4.05 10.72 1.39
CA ALA A 29 -4.83 10.19 2.51
C ALA A 29 -5.92 11.18 2.95
N LYS A 30 -5.57 12.45 3.07
CA LYS A 30 -6.51 13.53 3.36
C LYS A 30 -7.60 13.64 2.28
N PHE A 31 -7.21 13.68 1.01
CA PHE A 31 -8.15 13.78 -0.12
C PHE A 31 -9.16 12.62 -0.11
N ILE A 32 -8.69 11.38 0.09
CA ILE A 32 -9.58 10.21 0.14
C ILE A 32 -10.56 10.35 1.31
N ALA A 33 -10.07 10.73 2.48
CA ALA A 33 -10.91 10.88 3.67
C ALA A 33 -11.98 11.97 3.47
N GLU A 34 -11.60 13.15 2.99
CA GLU A 34 -12.51 14.29 2.82
C GLU A 34 -13.49 14.12 1.65
N THR A 35 -13.12 13.30 0.64
CA THR A 35 -13.95 13.12 -0.55
C THR A 35 -14.92 11.94 -0.42
N PHE A 36 -14.49 10.85 0.20
CA PHE A 36 -15.22 9.58 0.14
C PHE A 36 -15.77 9.12 1.49
N LEU A 37 -15.26 9.63 2.62
CA LEU A 37 -15.75 9.21 3.93
C LEU A 37 -16.71 10.25 4.52
N THR A 38 -17.79 9.79 5.14
CA THR A 38 -18.61 10.61 6.03
C THR A 38 -18.07 10.51 7.45
N ASP A 39 -18.27 11.58 8.24
CA ASP A 39 -17.79 11.70 9.63
C ASP A 39 -16.29 11.43 9.79
N ALA A 40 -15.51 11.77 8.76
CA ALA A 40 -14.07 11.58 8.75
C ALA A 40 -13.39 12.44 9.84
N ARG A 41 -12.61 11.81 10.70
CA ARG A 41 -11.81 12.50 11.72
C ARG A 41 -10.34 12.16 11.58
N LEU A 42 -9.48 13.14 11.80
CA LEU A 42 -8.02 12.96 11.87
C LEU A 42 -7.68 12.20 13.15
N VAL A 43 -7.04 11.04 13.02
CA VAL A 43 -6.64 10.17 14.14
C VAL A 43 -5.12 10.13 14.34
N ASN A 44 -4.34 10.47 13.32
CA ASN A 44 -2.89 10.60 13.42
C ASN A 44 -2.36 11.73 12.55
N ASN A 45 -1.35 12.44 13.03
CA ASN A 45 -0.57 13.43 12.26
C ASN A 45 0.90 13.49 12.73
N VAL A 46 1.39 12.43 13.36
CA VAL A 46 2.80 12.35 13.77
C VAL A 46 3.67 12.37 12.52
N ARG A 47 4.71 13.20 12.52
CA ARG A 47 5.64 13.40 11.39
C ARG A 47 4.96 13.82 10.08
N GLY A 48 3.74 14.35 10.14
CA GLY A 48 2.95 14.70 8.96
C GLY A 48 2.29 13.50 8.28
N VAL A 49 2.44 12.28 8.79
CA VAL A 49 1.80 11.09 8.26
C VAL A 49 0.36 11.04 8.76
N GLN A 50 -0.52 11.59 7.92
CA GLN A 50 -1.92 11.76 8.26
C GLN A 50 -2.68 10.45 8.18
N GLY A 51 -3.47 10.18 9.23
CA GLY A 51 -4.42 9.07 9.30
C GLY A 51 -5.81 9.57 9.67
N TYR A 52 -6.82 9.04 9.01
CA TYR A 52 -8.22 9.41 9.19
C TYR A 52 -9.07 8.16 9.37
N THR A 53 -10.16 8.28 10.10
CA THR A 53 -11.19 7.23 10.22
C THR A 53 -12.56 7.85 10.01
N GLY A 54 -13.39 7.19 9.23
CA GLY A 54 -14.76 7.61 8.94
C GLY A 54 -15.62 6.46 8.44
N LEU A 55 -16.71 6.76 7.78
CA LEU A 55 -17.63 5.77 7.22
C LEU A 55 -17.66 5.87 5.69
N TYR A 56 -17.62 4.73 5.03
CA TYR A 56 -17.91 4.57 3.60
C TYR A 56 -19.10 3.63 3.46
N ASP A 57 -20.20 4.12 2.93
CA ASP A 57 -21.48 3.38 2.84
C ASP A 57 -21.89 2.71 4.16
N GLY A 58 -21.72 3.42 5.27
CA GLY A 58 -22.03 2.92 6.62
C GLY A 58 -20.98 1.98 7.22
N CYS A 59 -19.98 1.56 6.44
CA CYS A 59 -18.87 0.72 6.92
C CYS A 59 -17.73 1.59 7.43
N ARG A 60 -17.20 1.24 8.61
CA ARG A 60 -16.05 1.96 9.19
C ARG A 60 -14.76 1.62 8.45
N VAL A 61 -14.08 2.63 7.93
CA VAL A 61 -12.82 2.53 7.18
C VAL A 61 -11.83 3.57 7.69
N SER A 62 -10.56 3.21 7.73
CA SER A 62 -9.46 4.14 7.95
C SER A 62 -8.68 4.36 6.66
N VAL A 63 -8.11 5.55 6.53
CA VAL A 63 -7.16 5.90 5.48
C VAL A 63 -5.94 6.49 6.16
N MET A 64 -4.76 5.92 5.93
CA MET A 64 -3.53 6.42 6.55
C MET A 64 -2.38 6.37 5.55
N ALA A 65 -1.60 7.44 5.47
CA ALA A 65 -0.41 7.44 4.63
C ALA A 65 0.66 6.46 5.12
N SER A 66 1.40 5.89 4.19
CA SER A 66 2.57 5.04 4.52
C SER A 66 3.90 5.80 4.51
N GLY A 67 3.92 7.01 3.94
CA GLY A 67 5.18 7.58 3.48
C GLY A 67 5.69 6.85 2.25
N MET A 68 6.95 6.98 1.93
CA MET A 68 7.61 6.45 0.75
C MET A 68 8.72 5.48 1.14
N GLY A 69 8.78 4.38 0.42
CA GLY A 69 9.79 3.34 0.61
C GLY A 69 9.41 2.24 1.61
N MET A 70 9.94 1.03 1.37
CA MET A 70 9.67 -0.15 2.19
C MET A 70 9.93 0.04 3.69
N PRO A 71 11.00 0.76 4.15
CA PRO A 71 11.20 0.99 5.57
C PRO A 71 10.06 1.78 6.21
N SER A 72 9.53 2.80 5.52
CA SER A 72 8.39 3.59 6.01
C SER A 72 7.12 2.74 6.04
N MET A 73 6.79 2.06 4.94
CA MET A 73 5.65 1.15 4.88
C MET A 73 5.72 0.07 5.97
N GLY A 74 6.90 -0.50 6.20
CA GLY A 74 7.14 -1.51 7.22
C GLY A 74 6.85 -1.03 8.64
N ILE A 75 7.22 0.21 8.99
CA ILE A 75 6.91 0.80 10.30
C ILE A 75 5.40 0.88 10.51
N TYR A 76 4.70 1.56 9.60
CA TYR A 76 3.28 1.84 9.78
C TYR A 76 2.42 0.58 9.68
N SER A 77 2.69 -0.33 8.75
CA SER A 77 1.96 -1.59 8.65
C SER A 77 2.18 -2.48 9.86
N TYR A 78 3.42 -2.56 10.37
CA TYR A 78 3.72 -3.32 11.59
C TYR A 78 2.93 -2.80 12.79
N GLU A 79 2.95 -1.47 13.02
CA GLU A 79 2.24 -0.87 14.14
C GLU A 79 0.73 -1.04 14.02
N LEU A 80 0.17 -0.81 12.83
CA LEU A 80 -1.27 -0.98 12.58
C LEU A 80 -1.74 -2.41 12.86
N PHE A 81 -1.02 -3.43 12.40
CA PHE A 81 -1.38 -4.82 12.66
C PHE A 81 -1.15 -5.24 14.11
N ASN A 82 0.00 -4.89 14.70
CA ASN A 82 0.40 -5.47 15.97
C ASN A 82 -0.05 -4.66 17.20
N VAL A 83 -0.33 -3.36 17.04
CA VAL A 83 -0.69 -2.46 18.14
C VAL A 83 -2.12 -1.96 18.03
N PHE A 84 -2.57 -1.60 16.84
CA PHE A 84 -3.87 -0.95 16.63
C PHE A 84 -4.97 -1.92 16.17
N GLY A 85 -4.69 -3.22 16.05
CA GLY A 85 -5.67 -4.26 15.77
C GLY A 85 -6.30 -4.18 14.38
N VAL A 86 -5.58 -3.61 13.41
CA VAL A 86 -5.95 -3.62 12.00
C VAL A 86 -5.82 -5.05 11.46
N GLU A 87 -6.73 -5.45 10.60
CA GLU A 87 -6.77 -6.80 10.03
C GLU A 87 -6.46 -6.80 8.53
N ASN A 88 -6.77 -5.71 7.84
CA ASN A 88 -6.57 -5.58 6.40
C ASN A 88 -5.91 -4.25 6.06
N ILE A 89 -4.89 -4.29 5.21
CA ILE A 89 -4.29 -3.10 4.61
C ILE A 89 -4.37 -3.25 3.08
N LEU A 90 -4.94 -2.23 2.43
CA LEU A 90 -4.95 -2.08 0.99
C LEU A 90 -4.04 -0.92 0.60
N ARG A 91 -2.90 -1.24 0.00
CA ARG A 91 -1.99 -0.23 -0.55
C ARG A 91 -2.61 0.40 -1.79
N ILE A 92 -2.72 1.73 -1.79
CA ILE A 92 -3.27 2.52 -2.91
C ILE A 92 -2.19 3.49 -3.38
N GLY A 93 -1.42 3.08 -4.35
CA GLY A 93 -0.29 3.86 -4.85
C GLY A 93 -0.41 4.26 -6.31
N SER A 94 0.53 5.06 -6.75
CA SER A 94 0.86 5.26 -8.16
C SER A 94 2.06 4.38 -8.51
N ALA A 95 2.14 3.95 -9.75
CA ALA A 95 3.24 3.12 -10.24
C ALA A 95 3.62 3.51 -11.67
N GLY A 96 4.86 3.26 -12.05
CA GLY A 96 5.34 3.39 -13.42
C GLY A 96 5.10 2.10 -14.20
N ALA A 97 4.47 2.18 -15.38
CA ALA A 97 4.25 1.02 -16.23
C ALA A 97 5.57 0.46 -16.77
N LEU A 98 5.75 -0.85 -16.71
CA LEU A 98 6.88 -1.59 -17.29
C LEU A 98 6.49 -2.36 -18.56
N GLN A 99 5.21 -2.58 -18.81
CA GLN A 99 4.71 -3.26 -19.99
C GLN A 99 4.02 -2.26 -20.93
N LYS A 100 4.12 -2.51 -22.25
CA LYS A 100 3.59 -1.62 -23.28
C LYS A 100 2.06 -1.60 -23.37
N ASP A 101 1.42 -2.65 -22.91
CA ASP A 101 -0.04 -2.79 -22.86
C ASP A 101 -0.66 -2.13 -21.63
N VAL A 102 0.13 -1.83 -20.61
CA VAL A 102 -0.32 -1.06 -19.44
C VAL A 102 -0.31 0.43 -19.80
N GLN A 103 -1.49 1.03 -19.86
CA GLN A 103 -1.67 2.41 -20.27
C GLN A 103 -1.91 3.34 -19.08
N LEU A 104 -1.81 4.65 -19.33
CA LEU A 104 -2.13 5.65 -18.30
C LEU A 104 -3.57 5.47 -17.79
N ARG A 105 -3.73 5.52 -16.47
CA ARG A 105 -4.98 5.30 -15.73
C ARG A 105 -5.48 3.86 -15.69
N ASP A 106 -4.71 2.88 -16.16
CA ASP A 106 -5.02 1.50 -15.88
C ASP A 106 -4.78 1.20 -14.40
N ILE A 107 -5.59 0.31 -13.87
CA ILE A 107 -5.39 -0.21 -12.52
C ILE A 107 -4.47 -1.42 -12.61
N VAL A 108 -3.40 -1.44 -11.84
CA VAL A 108 -2.52 -2.62 -11.73
C VAL A 108 -2.70 -3.23 -10.35
N PHE A 109 -3.29 -4.41 -10.31
CA PHE A 109 -3.40 -5.19 -9.08
C PHE A 109 -2.16 -6.06 -8.91
N GLY A 110 -1.39 -5.78 -7.86
CA GLY A 110 -0.24 -6.58 -7.47
C GLY A 110 -0.68 -7.93 -6.90
N MET A 111 -0.48 -9.00 -7.66
CA MET A 111 -0.67 -10.37 -7.18
C MET A 111 0.55 -10.85 -6.40
N GLY A 112 1.73 -10.44 -6.81
CA GLY A 112 2.99 -10.67 -6.13
C GLY A 112 3.90 -9.46 -6.25
N ALA A 113 4.86 -9.33 -5.36
CA ALA A 113 5.85 -8.26 -5.37
C ALA A 113 7.26 -8.82 -5.55
N CYS A 114 7.90 -8.43 -6.65
CA CYS A 114 9.34 -8.56 -6.81
C CYS A 114 10.02 -7.38 -6.11
N THR A 115 11.29 -7.51 -5.77
CA THR A 115 12.06 -6.41 -5.21
C THR A 115 13.54 -6.49 -5.55
N ASN A 116 14.18 -5.35 -5.65
CA ASN A 116 15.63 -5.19 -5.68
C ASN A 116 16.19 -4.70 -4.33
N SER A 117 15.34 -4.65 -3.29
CA SER A 117 15.71 -4.22 -1.95
C SER A 117 16.29 -5.35 -1.12
N ALA A 118 17.22 -5.02 -0.24
CA ALA A 118 17.68 -5.88 0.83
C ALA A 118 16.76 -5.92 2.06
N TYR A 119 15.60 -5.24 2.02
CA TYR A 119 14.69 -5.12 3.17
C TYR A 119 14.29 -6.48 3.77
N GLY A 120 14.11 -7.50 2.94
CA GLY A 120 13.75 -8.85 3.38
C GLY A 120 14.85 -9.63 4.09
N GLU A 121 16.12 -9.23 3.97
CA GLU A 121 17.27 -9.93 4.58
C GLU A 121 17.20 -9.94 6.13
N GLN A 122 16.55 -8.94 6.72
CA GLN A 122 16.33 -8.87 8.17
C GLN A 122 15.60 -10.07 8.75
N PHE A 123 14.83 -10.82 7.95
CA PHE A 123 14.11 -12.00 8.39
C PHE A 123 14.99 -13.25 8.50
N GLY A 124 16.24 -13.22 8.03
CA GLY A 124 17.22 -14.30 8.13
C GLY A 124 16.78 -15.61 7.44
N LEU A 125 15.95 -15.51 6.41
CA LEU A 125 15.44 -16.67 5.70
C LEU A 125 16.55 -17.34 4.87
N ARG A 126 16.56 -18.68 4.85
CA ARG A 126 17.38 -19.45 3.92
C ARG A 126 16.60 -19.65 2.61
N GLY A 127 16.80 -18.74 1.66
CA GLY A 127 16.10 -18.72 0.37
C GLY A 127 15.29 -17.44 0.17
N ASN A 128 14.46 -17.41 -0.88
CA ASN A 128 13.66 -16.26 -1.23
C ASN A 128 12.22 -16.44 -0.76
N PHE A 129 11.69 -15.43 -0.07
CA PHE A 129 10.26 -15.34 0.21
C PHE A 129 9.55 -14.75 -1.00
N ALA A 130 8.41 -15.32 -1.38
CA ALA A 130 7.55 -14.81 -2.44
C ALA A 130 6.38 -14.03 -1.80
N PRO A 131 6.44 -12.71 -1.68
CA PRO A 131 5.36 -11.91 -1.14
C PRO A 131 4.18 -11.91 -2.11
N VAL A 132 3.03 -12.38 -1.64
CA VAL A 132 1.80 -12.44 -2.43
C VAL A 132 0.68 -11.69 -1.72
N ALA A 133 -0.23 -11.11 -2.50
CA ALA A 133 -1.41 -10.45 -1.97
C ALA A 133 -2.38 -11.45 -1.33
N SER A 134 -3.21 -10.98 -0.39
CA SER A 134 -4.37 -11.74 0.06
C SER A 134 -5.29 -12.02 -1.12
N TYR A 135 -5.47 -13.30 -1.47
CA TYR A 135 -6.32 -13.69 -2.59
C TYR A 135 -7.77 -13.21 -2.42
N ALA A 136 -8.30 -13.24 -1.20
CA ALA A 136 -9.66 -12.78 -0.93
C ALA A 136 -9.84 -11.29 -1.24
N LEU A 137 -8.90 -10.45 -0.80
CA LEU A 137 -8.93 -9.01 -1.07
C LEU A 137 -8.68 -8.71 -2.56
N LEU A 138 -7.72 -9.41 -3.17
CA LEU A 138 -7.42 -9.23 -4.59
C LEU A 138 -8.61 -9.59 -5.48
N LYS A 139 -9.25 -10.74 -5.22
CA LYS A 139 -10.43 -11.20 -5.97
C LYS A 139 -11.56 -10.18 -5.90
N GLU A 140 -11.84 -9.65 -4.70
CA GLU A 140 -12.89 -8.65 -4.53
C GLU A 140 -12.55 -7.33 -5.24
N ALA A 141 -11.31 -6.86 -5.13
CA ALA A 141 -10.87 -5.64 -5.80
C ALA A 141 -10.98 -5.76 -7.33
N VAL A 142 -10.64 -6.91 -7.90
CA VAL A 142 -10.80 -7.20 -9.33
C VAL A 142 -12.27 -7.19 -9.71
N ALA A 143 -13.14 -7.85 -8.95
CA ALA A 143 -14.58 -7.87 -9.22
C ALA A 143 -15.19 -6.46 -9.22
N GLN A 144 -14.73 -5.58 -8.31
CA GLN A 144 -15.18 -4.19 -8.29
C GLN A 144 -14.66 -3.40 -9.51
N ALA A 145 -13.44 -3.63 -9.96
CA ALA A 145 -12.92 -3.00 -11.18
C ALA A 145 -13.74 -3.42 -12.42
N GLU A 146 -14.08 -4.70 -12.52
CA GLU A 146 -14.95 -5.24 -13.58
C GLU A 146 -16.35 -4.59 -13.56
N ALA A 147 -16.96 -4.50 -12.38
CA ALA A 147 -18.27 -3.90 -12.20
C ALA A 147 -18.28 -2.41 -12.60
N LEU A 148 -17.17 -1.71 -12.41
CA LEU A 148 -16.99 -0.31 -12.81
C LEU A 148 -16.57 -0.14 -14.27
N GLY A 149 -16.31 -1.22 -15.01
CA GLY A 149 -15.79 -1.17 -16.37
C GLY A 149 -14.40 -0.54 -16.47
N ALA A 150 -13.62 -0.58 -15.37
CA ALA A 150 -12.27 -0.05 -15.35
C ALA A 150 -11.31 -1.00 -16.10
N ARG A 151 -10.33 -0.42 -16.82
CA ARG A 151 -9.25 -1.23 -17.37
C ARG A 151 -8.29 -1.62 -16.25
N TYR A 152 -7.93 -2.89 -16.19
CA TYR A 152 -7.04 -3.38 -15.16
C TYR A 152 -6.11 -4.50 -15.66
N HIS A 153 -5.05 -4.71 -14.94
CA HIS A 153 -4.09 -5.80 -15.09
C HIS A 153 -3.86 -6.45 -13.74
N VAL A 154 -3.61 -7.76 -13.73
CA VAL A 154 -3.25 -8.52 -12.52
C VAL A 154 -1.93 -9.22 -12.75
N GLY A 155 -0.95 -8.98 -11.89
CA GLY A 155 0.37 -9.62 -12.02
C GLY A 155 1.38 -9.10 -11.02
N ASN A 156 2.66 -9.36 -11.30
CA ASN A 156 3.73 -8.93 -10.41
C ASN A 156 4.02 -7.44 -10.54
N LEU A 157 4.29 -6.82 -9.39
CA LEU A 157 4.89 -5.49 -9.29
C LEU A 157 6.37 -5.60 -8.93
N LEU A 158 7.13 -4.57 -9.20
CA LEU A 158 8.46 -4.35 -8.65
C LEU A 158 8.39 -3.28 -7.57
N SER A 159 8.74 -3.62 -6.33
CA SER A 159 9.02 -2.66 -5.27
C SER A 159 10.51 -2.34 -5.28
N SER A 160 10.86 -1.10 -5.63
CA SER A 160 12.25 -0.67 -5.81
C SER A 160 12.66 0.34 -4.75
N ASP A 161 13.88 0.21 -4.23
CA ASP A 161 14.49 1.24 -3.36
C ASP A 161 14.98 2.46 -4.14
N THR A 162 15.14 2.34 -5.47
CA THR A 162 15.74 3.36 -6.32
C THR A 162 14.71 3.93 -7.28
N PHE A 163 14.47 5.25 -7.23
CA PHE A 163 13.67 5.96 -8.23
C PHE A 163 14.53 6.47 -9.38
N TYR A 164 15.68 7.05 -9.07
CA TYR A 164 16.68 7.49 -10.05
C TYR A 164 17.81 6.47 -10.08
N ASP A 165 17.82 5.62 -11.10
CA ASP A 165 18.85 4.59 -11.29
C ASP A 165 19.93 5.10 -12.25
N ASP A 166 21.21 4.84 -11.96
CA ASP A 166 22.32 5.19 -12.82
C ASP A 166 22.37 4.33 -14.09
N ASP A 167 21.79 3.12 -14.05
CA ASP A 167 21.62 2.28 -15.24
C ASP A 167 20.28 2.60 -15.92
N PRO A 168 20.26 3.21 -17.11
CA PRO A 168 19.02 3.50 -17.82
C PRO A 168 18.22 2.24 -18.21
N ASN A 169 18.86 1.06 -18.16
CA ASN A 169 18.26 -0.22 -18.51
C ASN A 169 17.90 -1.07 -17.28
N ALA A 170 17.99 -0.53 -16.08
CA ALA A 170 17.77 -1.26 -14.81
C ALA A 170 16.45 -2.06 -14.79
N ASN A 171 15.43 -1.58 -15.48
CA ASN A 171 14.11 -2.23 -15.51
C ASN A 171 13.96 -3.29 -16.62
N GLU A 172 14.89 -3.41 -17.58
CA GLU A 172 14.71 -4.29 -18.74
C GLU A 172 14.53 -5.77 -18.37
N GLN A 173 15.24 -6.24 -17.35
CA GLN A 173 15.12 -7.64 -16.93
C GLN A 173 13.75 -7.91 -16.29
N TRP A 174 13.23 -6.96 -15.52
CA TRP A 174 11.90 -7.05 -14.95
C TRP A 174 10.82 -7.04 -16.04
N MET A 175 10.99 -6.18 -17.06
CA MET A 175 10.10 -6.16 -18.24
C MET A 175 10.09 -7.50 -18.97
N LYS A 176 11.27 -8.12 -19.18
CA LYS A 176 11.39 -9.46 -19.83
C LYS A 176 10.72 -10.56 -19.01
N LEU A 177 10.65 -10.43 -17.69
CA LEU A 177 9.96 -11.36 -16.80
C LEU A 177 8.47 -11.09 -16.66
N GLY A 178 7.92 -10.10 -17.38
CA GLY A 178 6.50 -9.80 -17.38
C GLY A 178 6.02 -9.02 -16.15
N VAL A 179 6.93 -8.37 -15.41
CA VAL A 179 6.54 -7.48 -14.32
C VAL A 179 5.80 -6.27 -14.90
N LEU A 180 4.63 -5.95 -14.34
CA LEU A 180 3.68 -5.00 -14.93
C LEU A 180 4.04 -3.54 -14.66
N ALA A 181 4.45 -3.25 -13.45
CA ALA A 181 4.72 -1.88 -13.02
C ALA A 181 5.73 -1.84 -11.88
N VAL A 182 6.34 -0.68 -11.66
CA VAL A 182 7.27 -0.41 -10.57
C VAL A 182 6.69 0.62 -9.61
N GLU A 183 6.85 0.37 -8.33
CA GLU A 183 6.53 1.26 -7.22
C GLU A 183 7.64 1.12 -6.14
N MET A 184 7.47 1.65 -4.91
CA MET A 184 8.55 1.73 -3.94
C MET A 184 8.20 1.16 -2.54
N GLU A 185 6.99 0.70 -2.28
CA GLU A 185 6.48 0.18 -1.00
C GLU A 185 6.14 -1.29 -1.09
#